data_9d069e059c44bd9ba0c9d324372e7010
#
_entry.id   9d069e059c44bd9ba0c9d324372e7010
#
_cell.length_a   1.000
_cell.length_b   1.000
_cell.length_c   1.000
_cell.angle_alpha   90.00
_cell.angle_beta   90.00
_cell.angle_gamma   90.00
#
_symmetry.space_group_name_H-M   'P 1'
#
loop_
_entity.id
_entity.type
_entity.pdbx_description
1 polymer ?
#
loop_
_entity_poly.entity_id
_entity_poly.type
_entity_poly.pdbx_seq_one_letter_code
_entity_poly.pdbx_strand_id
1 'polypeptide(L)'
;DEVSSLYTSSESYRLRDMVLENPSIIAQKQEVKILADANIDVWLAGNIDRSLPDEQQQLSPEVRQLADDLKAQGIIENTFNMNIFFSPDSRSSPATSGLAGAFMGSLFMMFIVILISIPIGVASAIYLEEFAPKNWITDVIEVNINNLAAVPSIVFGLLGAAIFIGWMHMPL
;
A
#
# COMPACT_ATOMS: atom_id res chain seq x y z
N ASP A 1 -27.24 -13.26 1.29
CA ASP A 1 -26.80 -13.95 0.06
C ASP A 1 -25.39 -14.50 0.26
N GLU A 2 -25.30 -15.80 0.57
CA GLU A 2 -24.05 -16.51 0.89
C GLU A 2 -23.04 -16.43 -0.25
N VAL A 3 -23.49 -16.50 -1.48
CA VAL A 3 -22.63 -16.46 -2.68
C VAL A 3 -21.96 -15.09 -2.84
N SER A 4 -22.61 -14.01 -2.46
CA SER A 4 -22.02 -12.65 -2.58
C SER A 4 -20.89 -12.41 -1.58
N SER A 5 -20.78 -13.20 -0.52
CA SER A 5 -19.68 -13.13 0.44
C SER A 5 -18.43 -13.88 0.00
N LEU A 6 -18.51 -14.67 -1.08
CA LEU A 6 -17.37 -15.43 -1.59
C LEU A 6 -16.41 -14.58 -2.43
N TYR A 7 -16.85 -13.45 -2.97
CA TYR A 7 -16.04 -12.60 -3.84
C TYR A 7 -16.06 -11.14 -3.39
N THR A 8 -15.04 -10.39 -3.80
CA THR A 8 -14.89 -8.99 -3.39
C THR A 8 -15.98 -8.11 -4.02
N SER A 9 -16.37 -7.04 -3.34
CA SER A 9 -17.33 -6.07 -3.86
C SER A 9 -16.88 -5.42 -5.19
N SER A 10 -15.58 -5.30 -5.41
CA SER A 10 -15.02 -4.82 -6.69
C SER A 10 -15.35 -5.73 -7.86
N GLU A 11 -15.40 -7.05 -7.64
CA GLU A 11 -15.77 -8.00 -8.68
C GLU A 11 -17.23 -7.88 -9.08
N SER A 12 -18.13 -7.54 -8.18
CA SER A 12 -19.52 -7.30 -8.53
C SER A 12 -19.69 -6.09 -9.46
N TYR A 13 -18.90 -5.03 -9.27
CA TYR A 13 -18.87 -3.91 -10.20
C TYR A 13 -18.29 -4.31 -11.56
N ARG A 14 -17.19 -5.07 -11.57
CA ARG A 14 -16.58 -5.58 -12.81
C ARG A 14 -17.55 -6.47 -13.61
N LEU A 15 -18.26 -7.37 -12.94
CA LEU A 15 -19.27 -8.21 -13.56
C LEU A 15 -20.42 -7.38 -14.13
N ARG A 16 -20.88 -6.37 -13.40
CA ARG A 16 -21.91 -5.45 -13.89
C ARG A 16 -21.47 -4.72 -15.13
N ASP A 17 -20.26 -4.17 -15.13
CA ASP A 17 -19.73 -3.41 -16.27
C ASP A 17 -19.56 -4.33 -17.49
N MET A 18 -19.10 -5.57 -17.30
CA MET A 18 -19.01 -6.57 -18.36
C MET A 18 -20.39 -6.89 -18.99
N VAL A 19 -21.43 -6.96 -18.19
CA VAL A 19 -22.81 -7.17 -18.66
C VAL A 19 -23.34 -5.93 -19.39
N LEU A 20 -23.00 -4.72 -18.91
CA LEU A 20 -23.40 -3.48 -19.60
C LEU A 20 -22.73 -3.32 -20.95
N GLU A 21 -21.47 -3.70 -21.08
CA GLU A 21 -20.73 -3.67 -22.34
C GLU A 21 -21.24 -4.74 -23.34
N ASN A 22 -21.61 -5.91 -22.84
CA ASN A 22 -22.11 -7.00 -23.67
C ASN A 22 -23.31 -7.72 -23.04
N PRO A 23 -24.53 -7.21 -23.23
CA PRO A 23 -25.75 -7.79 -22.63
C PRO A 23 -26.05 -9.24 -23.04
N SER A 24 -25.49 -9.72 -24.13
CA SER A 24 -25.69 -11.11 -24.60
C SER A 24 -25.09 -12.16 -23.66
N ILE A 25 -24.19 -11.75 -22.75
CA ILE A 25 -23.57 -12.62 -21.75
C ILE A 25 -24.61 -13.21 -20.79
N ILE A 26 -25.66 -12.48 -20.47
CA ILE A 26 -26.74 -12.94 -19.56
C ILE A 26 -27.44 -14.21 -20.07
N ALA A 27 -27.51 -14.37 -21.37
CA ALA A 27 -28.19 -15.51 -22.00
C ALA A 27 -27.28 -16.75 -22.22
N GLN A 28 -25.99 -16.63 -21.86
CA GLN A 28 -24.99 -17.66 -22.07
C GLN A 28 -24.37 -18.13 -20.76
N LYS A 29 -24.12 -19.43 -20.62
CA LYS A 29 -23.31 -19.97 -19.53
C LYS A 29 -21.84 -19.71 -19.85
N GLN A 30 -21.22 -18.79 -19.14
CA GLN A 30 -19.82 -18.46 -19.33
C GLN A 30 -19.05 -18.62 -18.01
N GLU A 31 -17.85 -19.16 -18.07
CA GLU A 31 -16.94 -19.19 -16.93
C GLU A 31 -16.20 -17.85 -16.83
N VAL A 32 -16.30 -17.21 -15.68
CA VAL A 32 -15.61 -15.95 -15.40
C VAL A 32 -14.75 -16.14 -14.15
N LYS A 33 -13.45 -15.86 -14.27
CA LYS A 33 -12.55 -15.85 -13.11
C LYS A 33 -12.77 -14.56 -12.33
N ILE A 34 -13.05 -14.71 -11.05
CA ILE A 34 -13.28 -13.62 -10.11
C ILE A 34 -12.36 -13.79 -8.90
N LEU A 35 -12.01 -12.68 -8.27
CA LEU A 35 -11.21 -12.70 -7.05
C LEU A 35 -12.08 -13.04 -5.85
N ALA A 36 -11.65 -14.02 -5.08
CA ALA A 36 -12.29 -14.36 -3.81
C ALA A 36 -12.16 -13.19 -2.81
N ASP A 37 -13.07 -13.15 -1.86
CA ASP A 37 -12.98 -12.21 -0.74
C ASP A 37 -11.73 -12.47 0.09
N ALA A 38 -11.16 -11.42 0.69
CA ALA A 38 -9.95 -11.52 1.48
C ALA A 38 -10.10 -12.47 2.68
N ASN A 39 -11.29 -12.53 3.30
CA ASN A 39 -11.55 -13.44 4.42
C ASN A 39 -11.59 -14.90 3.95
N ILE A 40 -12.09 -15.16 2.74
CA ILE A 40 -12.05 -16.50 2.12
C ILE A 40 -10.61 -16.93 1.85
N ASP A 41 -9.78 -16.04 1.30
CA ASP A 41 -8.37 -16.34 1.04
C ASP A 41 -7.62 -16.67 2.33
N VAL A 42 -7.78 -15.85 3.38
CA VAL A 42 -7.14 -16.06 4.68
C VAL A 42 -7.62 -17.36 5.34
N TRP A 43 -8.92 -17.70 5.21
CA TRP A 43 -9.49 -18.96 5.68
C TRP A 43 -8.88 -20.17 4.97
N LEU A 44 -8.86 -20.14 3.65
CA LEU A 44 -8.35 -21.24 2.82
C LEU A 44 -6.81 -21.39 2.89
N ALA A 45 -6.09 -20.30 3.18
CA ALA A 45 -4.66 -20.32 3.44
C ALA A 45 -4.29 -20.91 4.82
N GLY A 46 -5.28 -21.08 5.71
CA GLY A 46 -5.06 -21.62 7.06
C GLY A 46 -4.47 -20.62 8.05
N ASN A 47 -4.55 -19.33 7.76
CA ASN A 47 -4.04 -18.26 8.61
C ASN A 47 -5.02 -17.84 9.71
N ILE A 48 -6.20 -18.45 9.76
CA ILE A 48 -7.20 -18.26 10.81
C ILE A 48 -7.22 -19.51 11.68
N ASP A 49 -7.29 -19.32 13.00
CA ASP A 49 -7.48 -20.42 13.93
C ASP A 49 -8.90 -20.96 13.79
N ARG A 50 -9.03 -22.16 13.22
CA ARG A 50 -10.29 -22.84 12.97
C ARG A 50 -10.95 -23.37 14.24
N SER A 51 -10.26 -23.36 15.38
CA SER A 51 -10.79 -23.80 16.68
C SER A 51 -11.57 -22.72 17.43
N LEU A 52 -11.52 -21.48 16.95
CA LEU A 52 -12.25 -20.37 17.58
C LEU A 52 -13.78 -20.57 17.49
N PRO A 53 -14.53 -20.13 18.52
CA PRO A 53 -15.98 -20.12 18.48
C PRO A 53 -16.54 -19.33 17.29
N ASP A 54 -17.68 -19.74 16.76
CA ASP A 54 -18.30 -19.12 15.58
C ASP A 54 -18.51 -17.61 15.72
N GLU A 55 -18.78 -17.14 16.93
CA GLU A 55 -18.98 -15.71 17.25
C GLU A 55 -17.70 -14.86 17.05
N GLN A 56 -16.54 -15.48 17.08
CA GLN A 56 -15.23 -14.84 16.90
C GLN A 56 -14.67 -15.02 15.48
N GLN A 57 -15.36 -15.78 14.65
CA GLN A 57 -15.00 -15.99 13.26
C GLN A 57 -15.58 -14.89 12.37
N GLN A 58 -14.81 -14.44 11.39
CA GLN A 58 -15.23 -13.40 10.44
C GLN A 58 -16.23 -13.91 9.39
N LEU A 59 -16.24 -15.21 9.15
CA LEU A 59 -17.10 -15.88 8.17
C LEU A 59 -18.13 -16.74 8.90
N SER A 60 -19.37 -16.74 8.39
CA SER A 60 -20.41 -17.65 8.91
C SER A 60 -20.04 -19.13 8.66
N PRO A 61 -20.56 -20.07 9.48
CA PRO A 61 -20.28 -21.48 9.32
C PRO A 61 -20.59 -22.01 7.92
N GLU A 62 -21.70 -21.52 7.33
CA GLU A 62 -22.19 -21.91 6.01
C GLU A 62 -21.19 -21.47 4.92
N VAL A 63 -20.70 -20.22 5.01
CA VAL A 63 -19.73 -19.67 4.04
C VAL A 63 -18.39 -20.38 4.14
N ARG A 64 -17.93 -20.73 5.37
CA ARG A 64 -16.70 -21.49 5.57
C ARG A 64 -16.78 -22.88 4.94
N GLN A 65 -17.87 -23.59 5.17
CA GLN A 65 -18.10 -24.91 4.58
C GLN A 65 -18.18 -24.83 3.05
N LEU A 66 -18.91 -23.84 2.52
CA LEU A 66 -19.02 -23.63 1.08
C LEU A 66 -17.64 -23.33 0.45
N ALA A 67 -16.81 -22.52 1.09
CA ALA A 67 -15.46 -22.21 0.62
C ALA A 67 -14.57 -23.45 0.59
N ASP A 68 -14.61 -24.28 1.65
CA ASP A 68 -13.83 -25.53 1.71
C ASP A 68 -14.33 -26.53 0.64
N ASP A 69 -15.63 -26.64 0.40
CA ASP A 69 -16.22 -27.51 -0.62
C ASP A 69 -15.82 -27.05 -2.04
N LEU A 70 -15.88 -25.75 -2.32
CA LEU A 70 -15.49 -25.20 -3.63
C LEU A 70 -13.99 -25.37 -3.89
N LYS A 71 -13.15 -25.28 -2.85
CA LYS A 71 -11.72 -25.56 -2.96
C LYS A 71 -11.48 -27.06 -3.21
N ALA A 72 -12.20 -27.94 -2.54
CA ALA A 72 -12.09 -29.38 -2.75
C ALA A 72 -12.52 -29.81 -4.17
N GLN A 73 -13.49 -29.10 -4.77
CA GLN A 73 -13.92 -29.27 -6.15
C GLN A 73 -12.98 -28.65 -7.19
N GLY A 74 -11.94 -27.95 -6.76
CA GLY A 74 -11.01 -27.26 -7.66
C GLY A 74 -11.59 -26.01 -8.35
N ILE A 75 -12.71 -25.47 -7.82
CA ILE A 75 -13.32 -24.23 -8.33
C ILE A 75 -12.56 -23.01 -7.83
N ILE A 76 -12.06 -23.08 -6.60
CA ILE A 76 -11.16 -22.04 -6.03
C ILE A 76 -9.72 -22.50 -6.18
N GLU A 77 -8.94 -21.76 -6.94
CA GLU A 77 -7.53 -21.99 -7.17
C GLU A 77 -6.68 -20.89 -6.56
N ASN A 78 -5.54 -21.26 -5.96
CA ASN A 78 -4.56 -20.29 -5.54
C ASN A 78 -3.78 -19.80 -6.75
N THR A 79 -3.93 -18.52 -7.09
CA THR A 79 -3.19 -17.88 -8.16
C THR A 79 -2.41 -16.70 -7.63
N PHE A 80 -1.26 -16.41 -8.26
CA PHE A 80 -0.50 -15.23 -7.92
C PHE A 80 -1.27 -13.97 -8.32
N ASN A 81 -1.54 -13.11 -7.34
CA ASN A 81 -2.31 -11.88 -7.59
C ASN A 81 -1.39 -10.78 -8.13
N MET A 82 -1.39 -10.59 -9.46
CA MET A 82 -0.62 -9.53 -10.13
C MET A 82 -1.07 -8.11 -9.76
N ASN A 83 -2.27 -7.94 -9.21
CA ASN A 83 -2.76 -6.63 -8.77
C ASN A 83 -1.85 -6.00 -7.72
N ILE A 84 -1.10 -6.80 -6.94
CA ILE A 84 -0.14 -6.28 -5.96
C ILE A 84 0.88 -5.33 -6.58
N PHE A 85 1.25 -5.52 -7.84
CA PHE A 85 2.24 -4.67 -8.51
C PHE A 85 1.65 -3.48 -9.27
N PHE A 86 0.44 -3.63 -9.81
CA PHE A 86 -0.12 -2.69 -10.78
C PHE A 86 -1.31 -1.88 -10.26
N SER A 87 -1.96 -2.35 -9.19
CA SER A 87 -3.11 -1.64 -8.64
C SER A 87 -2.69 -0.58 -7.61
N PRO A 88 -3.47 0.50 -7.48
CA PRO A 88 -3.30 1.45 -6.40
C PRO A 88 -3.70 0.81 -5.05
N ASP A 89 -3.33 1.45 -3.96
CA ASP A 89 -3.79 1.06 -2.63
C ASP A 89 -5.31 1.24 -2.50
N SER A 90 -5.98 0.25 -1.91
CA SER A 90 -7.42 0.27 -1.68
C SER A 90 -7.75 -0.17 -0.25
N ARG A 91 -8.35 0.74 0.51
CA ARG A 91 -8.80 0.46 1.88
C ARG A 91 -10.08 -0.38 1.91
N SER A 92 -10.91 -0.29 0.87
CA SER A 92 -12.21 -0.96 0.80
C SER A 92 -12.15 -2.36 0.21
N SER A 93 -11.08 -2.70 -0.50
CA SER A 93 -10.97 -3.98 -1.20
C SER A 93 -9.54 -4.53 -1.11
N PRO A 94 -9.16 -5.18 -0.01
CA PRO A 94 -7.80 -5.69 0.20
C PRO A 94 -7.31 -6.63 -0.90
N ALA A 95 -8.19 -7.46 -1.46
CA ALA A 95 -7.84 -8.40 -2.52
C ALA A 95 -7.42 -7.74 -3.84
N THR A 96 -7.87 -6.50 -4.10
CA THR A 96 -7.48 -5.71 -5.28
C THR A 96 -6.47 -4.61 -4.96
N SER A 97 -6.07 -4.48 -3.70
CA SER A 97 -5.06 -3.51 -3.27
C SER A 97 -3.68 -3.85 -3.81
N GLY A 98 -2.93 -2.83 -4.19
CA GLY A 98 -1.60 -2.99 -4.72
C GLY A 98 -0.61 -1.93 -4.21
N LEU A 99 0.65 -2.12 -4.57
CA LEU A 99 1.77 -1.28 -4.13
C LEU A 99 2.15 -0.20 -5.16
N ALA A 100 1.50 -0.17 -6.33
CA ALA A 100 1.88 0.74 -7.42
C ALA A 100 1.87 2.21 -6.98
N GLY A 101 0.83 2.64 -6.25
CA GLY A 101 0.72 4.00 -5.74
C GLY A 101 1.82 4.35 -4.75
N ALA A 102 2.08 3.46 -3.79
CA ALA A 102 3.13 3.65 -2.79
C ALA A 102 4.53 3.68 -3.43
N PHE A 103 4.78 2.79 -4.40
CA PHE A 103 6.04 2.73 -5.12
C PHE A 103 6.30 4.00 -5.95
N MET A 104 5.30 4.42 -6.73
CA MET A 104 5.39 5.67 -7.52
C MET A 104 5.53 6.90 -6.62
N GLY A 105 4.77 6.97 -5.52
CA GLY A 105 4.89 8.04 -4.55
C GLY A 105 6.29 8.12 -3.93
N SER A 106 6.88 6.99 -3.59
CA SER A 106 8.25 6.91 -3.06
C SER A 106 9.29 7.34 -4.09
N LEU A 107 9.13 6.94 -5.36
CA LEU A 107 10.02 7.36 -6.44
C LEU A 107 9.97 8.87 -6.67
N PHE A 108 8.77 9.45 -6.73
CA PHE A 108 8.62 10.90 -6.90
C PHE A 108 9.19 11.66 -5.72
N MET A 109 8.94 11.21 -4.49
CA MET A 109 9.51 11.81 -3.29
C MET A 109 11.04 11.79 -3.34
N MET A 110 11.63 10.63 -3.63
CA MET A 110 13.08 10.48 -3.75
C MET A 110 13.67 11.39 -4.84
N PHE A 111 13.01 11.47 -6.00
CA PHE A 111 13.43 12.34 -7.08
C PHE A 111 13.43 13.82 -6.68
N ILE A 112 12.36 14.30 -6.03
CA ILE A 112 12.25 15.68 -5.56
C ILE A 112 13.33 15.98 -4.51
N VAL A 113 13.53 15.08 -3.55
CA VAL A 113 14.57 15.24 -2.52
C VAL A 113 15.95 15.33 -3.14
N ILE A 114 16.30 14.45 -4.07
CA ILE A 114 17.59 14.48 -4.77
C ILE A 114 17.76 15.77 -5.57
N LEU A 115 16.72 16.16 -6.32
CA LEU A 115 16.74 17.35 -7.17
C LEU A 115 16.99 18.65 -6.38
N ILE A 116 16.49 18.71 -5.15
CA ILE A 116 16.64 19.88 -4.29
C ILE A 116 17.90 19.78 -3.43
N SER A 117 18.13 18.63 -2.80
CA SER A 117 19.21 18.48 -1.81
C SER A 117 20.60 18.51 -2.42
N ILE A 118 20.79 17.86 -3.59
CA ILE A 118 22.12 17.80 -4.22
C ILE A 118 22.59 19.19 -4.65
N PRO A 119 21.82 19.99 -5.42
CA PRO A 119 22.29 21.32 -5.82
C PRO A 119 22.57 22.24 -4.63
N ILE A 120 21.70 22.23 -3.63
CA ILE A 120 21.88 23.05 -2.43
C ILE A 120 23.11 22.59 -1.65
N GLY A 121 23.27 21.29 -1.44
CA GLY A 121 24.40 20.73 -0.71
C GLY A 121 25.74 21.02 -1.41
N VAL A 122 25.81 20.80 -2.73
CA VAL A 122 27.02 21.10 -3.54
C VAL A 122 27.32 22.59 -3.53
N ALA A 123 26.33 23.45 -3.75
CA ALA A 123 26.53 24.90 -3.72
C ALA A 123 27.02 25.40 -2.34
N SER A 124 26.45 24.85 -1.28
CA SER A 124 26.87 25.17 0.08
C SER A 124 28.29 24.72 0.38
N ALA A 125 28.67 23.51 -0.05
CA ALA A 125 30.01 22.99 0.13
C ALA A 125 31.04 23.82 -0.63
N ILE A 126 30.79 24.13 -1.91
CA ILE A 126 31.67 24.98 -2.72
C ILE A 126 31.81 26.39 -2.08
N TYR A 127 30.67 26.95 -1.62
CA TYR A 127 30.72 28.28 -0.98
C TYR A 127 31.60 28.27 0.28
N LEU A 128 31.43 27.27 1.14
CA LEU A 128 32.18 27.20 2.40
C LEU A 128 33.66 26.94 2.16
N GLU A 129 34.02 26.13 1.17
CA GLU A 129 35.39 25.71 0.94
C GLU A 129 36.20 26.76 0.13
N GLU A 130 35.57 27.41 -0.89
CA GLU A 130 36.26 28.29 -1.80
C GLU A 130 36.05 29.79 -1.53
N PHE A 131 34.86 30.17 -1.05
CA PHE A 131 34.43 31.57 -0.98
C PHE A 131 34.24 32.10 0.45
N ALA A 132 33.98 31.26 1.42
CA ALA A 132 33.68 31.71 2.77
C ALA A 132 34.93 32.29 3.44
N PRO A 133 34.81 33.45 4.14
CA PRO A 133 35.91 33.99 4.89
C PRO A 133 36.28 33.07 6.04
N LYS A 134 37.58 32.85 6.26
CA LYS A 134 38.10 32.06 7.38
C LYS A 134 37.93 32.83 8.67
N ASN A 135 36.86 32.62 9.36
CA ASN A 135 36.52 33.23 10.65
C ASN A 135 35.75 32.25 11.54
N TRP A 136 35.61 32.61 12.79
CA TRP A 136 34.90 31.76 13.76
C TRP A 136 33.45 31.41 13.38
N ILE A 137 32.77 32.25 12.60
CA ILE A 137 31.39 31.99 12.12
C ILE A 137 31.39 30.82 11.14
N THR A 138 32.34 30.84 10.19
CA THR A 138 32.48 29.72 9.24
C THR A 138 32.81 28.42 9.95
N ASP A 139 33.73 28.46 10.93
CA ASP A 139 34.10 27.30 11.73
C ASP A 139 32.91 26.75 12.51
N VAL A 140 32.08 27.60 13.08
CA VAL A 140 30.85 27.18 13.76
C VAL A 140 29.87 26.54 12.80
N ILE A 141 29.71 27.07 11.58
CA ILE A 141 28.84 26.49 10.56
C ILE A 141 29.34 25.11 10.15
N GLU A 142 30.64 24.95 9.85
CA GLU A 142 31.22 23.66 9.49
C GLU A 142 31.06 22.60 10.59
N VAL A 143 31.32 22.97 11.84
CA VAL A 143 31.14 22.07 12.99
C VAL A 143 29.66 21.65 13.11
N ASN A 144 28.73 22.59 12.91
CA ASN A 144 27.29 22.24 12.96
C ASN A 144 26.88 21.32 11.82
N ILE A 145 27.35 21.57 10.58
CA ILE A 145 27.07 20.69 9.44
C ILE A 145 27.57 19.26 9.73
N ASN A 146 28.80 19.14 10.23
CA ASN A 146 29.39 17.85 10.58
C ASN A 146 28.61 17.16 11.70
N ASN A 147 28.17 17.90 12.71
CA ASN A 147 27.34 17.35 13.78
C ASN A 147 25.95 16.91 13.29
N LEU A 148 25.32 17.70 12.38
CA LEU A 148 24.04 17.34 11.78
C LEU A 148 24.15 16.08 10.91
N ALA A 149 25.26 15.89 10.19
CA ALA A 149 25.51 14.69 9.41
C ALA A 149 25.60 13.40 10.27
N ALA A 150 25.98 13.54 11.54
CA ALA A 150 26.04 12.42 12.49
C ALA A 150 24.68 12.07 13.13
N VAL A 151 23.67 12.94 13.00
CA VAL A 151 22.34 12.72 13.57
C VAL A 151 21.57 11.66 12.76
N PRO A 152 21.02 10.61 13.40
CA PRO A 152 20.20 9.62 12.71
C PRO A 152 19.02 10.27 11.97
N SER A 153 18.77 9.88 10.74
CA SER A 153 17.72 10.45 9.87
C SER A 153 16.32 10.39 10.49
N ILE A 154 16.07 9.41 11.38
CA ILE A 154 14.80 9.29 12.10
C ILE A 154 14.51 10.51 12.98
N VAL A 155 15.54 11.15 13.56
CA VAL A 155 15.38 12.35 14.37
C VAL A 155 14.86 13.51 13.53
N PHE A 156 15.36 13.68 12.31
CA PHE A 156 14.85 14.68 11.37
C PHE A 156 13.41 14.39 10.95
N GLY A 157 13.07 13.11 10.74
CA GLY A 157 11.70 12.69 10.44
C GLY A 157 10.74 13.04 11.58
N LEU A 158 11.12 12.76 12.83
CA LEU A 158 10.32 13.09 14.01
C LEU A 158 10.19 14.61 14.22
N LEU A 159 11.28 15.36 14.01
CA LEU A 159 11.25 16.83 14.09
C LEU A 159 10.34 17.41 13.01
N GLY A 160 10.44 16.91 11.76
CA GLY A 160 9.57 17.29 10.67
C GLY A 160 8.10 17.01 10.99
N ALA A 161 7.78 15.82 11.49
CA ALA A 161 6.43 15.47 11.91
C ALA A 161 5.92 16.41 13.03
N ALA A 162 6.74 16.72 14.03
CA ALA A 162 6.39 17.64 15.10
C ALA A 162 6.08 19.06 14.58
N ILE A 163 6.85 19.55 13.62
CA ILE A 163 6.64 20.87 13.01
C ILE A 163 5.38 20.87 12.13
N PHE A 164 5.28 19.96 11.16
CA PHE A 164 4.21 19.97 10.18
C PHE A 164 2.86 19.61 10.80
N ILE A 165 2.80 18.60 11.64
CA ILE A 165 1.55 18.15 12.25
C ILE A 165 1.23 18.98 13.50
N GLY A 166 2.21 19.15 14.40
CA GLY A 166 1.99 19.81 15.69
C GLY A 166 1.85 21.32 15.59
N TRP A 167 2.71 21.97 14.82
CA TRP A 167 2.73 23.44 14.73
C TRP A 167 1.97 23.98 13.53
N MET A 168 2.13 23.39 12.35
CA MET A 168 1.44 23.84 11.12
C MET A 168 0.04 23.22 10.96
N HIS A 169 -0.35 22.25 11.79
CA HIS A 169 -1.65 21.58 11.74
C HIS A 169 -1.99 20.98 10.38
N MET A 170 -1.00 20.49 9.64
CA MET A 170 -1.21 19.84 8.35
C MET A 170 -1.87 18.48 8.57
N PRO A 171 -2.91 18.12 7.80
CA PRO A 171 -3.53 16.79 7.88
C PRO A 171 -2.55 15.71 7.41
N LEU A 172 -2.65 14.52 8.02
CA LEU A 172 -1.93 13.32 7.63
C LEU A 172 -2.59 12.66 6.42
#